data_da76c4ada74edda8ee055ba95348baf0
#
_entry.id   da76c4ada74edda8ee055ba95348baf0
#
_cell.length_a   1.000
_cell.length_b   1.000
_cell.length_c   1.000
_cell.angle_alpha   90.00
_cell.angle_beta   90.00
_cell.angle_gamma   90.00
#
_symmetry.space_group_name_H-M   'P 1'
#
loop_
_entity.id
_entity.type
_entity.pdbx_description
1 polymer ?
#
loop_
_entity_poly.entity_id
_entity_poly.type
_entity_poly.pdbx_seq_one_letter_code
_entity_poly.pdbx_strand_id
1 'polypeptide(L)'
;MHPKTRQILEIFEEINKIPRCSKHEEKLSLWLQEWGRSRGFEVKTDALKNVLIKVPATPGYENSPGIVLQGHMDMVCEKSKDSKHDFSRDPIRCVYDGDWLKGDGTSIGADNGIALAIGMALAEAGKIGEIEHPPLELLFTVDEETGLTGASGLDEGFFEGRILLNLDSEDEGELIVGCAGGQNSRVTLPVEWEPFDYGKEGGFGLFRLSIEGLEGGHSGVEIHRQRANGIQLLARLLVSLKEKTGQKNLRLVFFSGGNVHNAIPNYAEAFLALPRSKKEEAEAFISGFQQTLMEEYAESDPEITLELKEVENRVIFETAGGKVKRKELPAARVFSAGTEERLLGVLLGLPHGVYRLSDTIPGLVETSNNLAIVRTREDEVKILSSQRSSVMSRLDEITGKVETVAKLAGARAEHEYGYPAWEPDLRSGLLTKCRQAYAEAFGKEPKIRVVHAGLECGVIGSKCECIEMISFGPTIKDPHTPAERIFIPSIEKVWFFLENLLKSYR
;
A
#
# COMPACT_ATOMS: atom_id res chain seq x y z
N MET A 1 -6.71 -14.00 -30.83
CA MET A 1 -7.11 -12.77 -30.13
C MET A 1 -8.45 -12.31 -30.66
N HIS A 2 -9.43 -12.12 -29.75
CA HIS A 2 -10.77 -11.64 -30.09
C HIS A 2 -10.71 -10.19 -30.62
N PRO A 3 -11.59 -9.77 -31.57
CA PRO A 3 -11.57 -8.40 -32.12
C PRO A 3 -11.67 -7.30 -31.06
N LYS A 4 -12.48 -7.50 -30.01
CA LYS A 4 -12.62 -6.53 -28.91
C LYS A 4 -11.37 -6.44 -28.05
N THR A 5 -10.72 -7.55 -27.76
CA THR A 5 -9.41 -7.54 -27.07
C THR A 5 -8.38 -6.74 -27.84
N ARG A 6 -8.35 -6.88 -29.17
CA ARG A 6 -7.48 -6.10 -30.04
C ARG A 6 -7.81 -4.61 -29.96
N GLN A 7 -9.09 -4.23 -30.07
CA GLN A 7 -9.54 -2.84 -29.96
C GLN A 7 -9.14 -2.23 -28.61
N ILE A 8 -9.34 -2.96 -27.52
CA ILE A 8 -8.95 -2.51 -26.16
C ILE A 8 -7.43 -2.28 -26.09
N LEU A 9 -6.63 -3.19 -26.62
CA LEU A 9 -5.16 -3.04 -26.63
C LEU A 9 -4.72 -1.87 -27.52
N GLU A 10 -5.35 -1.64 -28.67
CA GLU A 10 -5.07 -0.47 -29.52
C GLU A 10 -5.36 0.83 -28.77
N ILE A 11 -6.48 0.93 -28.04
CA ILE A 11 -6.80 2.10 -27.20
C ILE A 11 -5.78 2.24 -26.07
N PHE A 12 -5.41 1.14 -25.43
CA PHE A 12 -4.41 1.15 -24.36
C PHE A 12 -3.03 1.63 -24.84
N GLU A 13 -2.61 1.21 -26.04
CA GLU A 13 -1.38 1.69 -26.68
C GLU A 13 -1.43 3.19 -27.00
N GLU A 14 -2.61 3.75 -27.39
CA GLU A 14 -2.78 5.19 -27.57
C GLU A 14 -2.66 5.94 -26.22
N ILE A 15 -3.26 5.41 -25.15
CA ILE A 15 -3.11 5.96 -23.79
C ILE A 15 -1.63 5.97 -23.39
N ASN A 16 -0.89 4.93 -23.67
CA ASN A 16 0.53 4.78 -23.34
C ASN A 16 1.48 5.69 -24.14
N LYS A 17 0.98 6.37 -25.16
CA LYS A 17 1.73 7.46 -25.82
C LYS A 17 1.76 8.75 -25.01
N ILE A 18 0.90 8.86 -23.98
CA ILE A 18 0.70 10.07 -23.19
C ILE A 18 1.35 9.89 -21.81
N PRO A 19 2.37 10.70 -21.46
CA PRO A 19 2.92 10.71 -20.11
C PRO A 19 1.84 10.96 -19.05
N ARG A 20 1.79 10.06 -18.01
CA ARG A 20 0.74 10.05 -17.01
C ARG A 20 1.17 9.52 -15.63
N CYS A 21 2.43 9.79 -15.23
CA CYS A 21 2.84 9.50 -13.87
C CYS A 21 1.93 10.23 -12.88
N SER A 22 1.74 9.66 -11.69
CA SER A 22 0.96 10.27 -10.60
C SER A 22 1.30 11.75 -10.42
N LYS A 23 0.27 12.59 -10.30
CA LYS A 23 0.34 14.08 -10.27
C LYS A 23 0.73 14.76 -11.60
N HIS A 24 0.83 14.01 -12.69
CA HIS A 24 1.18 14.51 -14.03
C HIS A 24 0.21 14.05 -15.13
N GLU A 25 -1.06 13.81 -14.78
CA GLU A 25 -2.10 13.24 -15.66
C GLU A 25 -2.78 14.28 -16.55
N GLU A 26 -2.42 15.55 -16.45
CA GLU A 26 -3.13 16.64 -17.16
C GLU A 26 -3.27 16.41 -18.67
N LYS A 27 -2.21 15.91 -19.31
CA LYS A 27 -2.24 15.63 -20.75
C LYS A 27 -3.23 14.51 -21.08
N LEU A 28 -3.29 13.46 -20.26
CA LEU A 28 -4.23 12.37 -20.44
C LEU A 28 -5.65 12.82 -20.17
N SER A 29 -5.89 13.61 -19.10
CA SER A 29 -7.20 14.19 -18.81
C SER A 29 -7.73 15.00 -19.98
N LEU A 30 -6.92 15.88 -20.56
CA LEU A 30 -7.31 16.67 -21.74
C LEU A 30 -7.60 15.80 -22.97
N TRP A 31 -6.79 14.75 -23.20
CA TRP A 31 -6.98 13.82 -24.30
C TRP A 31 -8.30 13.03 -24.16
N LEU A 32 -8.62 12.54 -22.96
CA LEU A 32 -9.88 11.84 -22.66
C LEU A 32 -11.10 12.75 -22.87
N GLN A 33 -11.00 14.01 -22.46
CA GLN A 33 -12.05 15.00 -22.69
C GLN A 33 -12.31 15.20 -24.20
N GLU A 34 -11.26 15.35 -25.00
CA GLU A 34 -11.38 15.52 -26.45
C GLU A 34 -11.88 14.23 -27.10
N TRP A 35 -11.41 13.07 -26.64
CA TRP A 35 -11.91 11.77 -27.10
C TRP A 35 -13.43 11.65 -26.91
N GLY A 36 -13.95 12.00 -25.72
CA GLY A 36 -15.39 11.95 -25.44
C GLY A 36 -16.17 12.94 -26.29
N ARG A 37 -15.74 14.22 -26.35
CA ARG A 37 -16.42 15.29 -27.12
C ARG A 37 -16.43 14.99 -28.62
N SER A 38 -15.34 14.52 -29.18
CA SER A 38 -15.27 14.18 -30.63
C SER A 38 -16.22 13.05 -31.03
N ARG A 39 -16.62 12.23 -30.05
CA ARG A 39 -17.62 11.16 -30.23
C ARG A 39 -19.04 11.60 -29.89
N GLY A 40 -19.24 12.86 -29.49
CA GLY A 40 -20.55 13.42 -29.16
C GLY A 40 -21.07 13.03 -27.78
N PHE A 41 -20.21 12.57 -26.88
CA PHE A 41 -20.57 12.32 -25.50
C PHE A 41 -20.52 13.60 -24.65
N GLU A 42 -21.38 13.69 -23.64
CA GLU A 42 -21.27 14.70 -22.61
C GLU A 42 -20.03 14.42 -21.74
N VAL A 43 -19.21 15.46 -21.50
CA VAL A 43 -17.97 15.36 -20.73
C VAL A 43 -17.97 16.41 -19.64
N LYS A 44 -17.78 15.97 -18.40
CA LYS A 44 -17.55 16.82 -17.23
C LYS A 44 -16.11 16.66 -16.73
N THR A 45 -15.60 17.68 -16.06
CA THR A 45 -14.31 17.61 -15.35
C THR A 45 -14.40 18.48 -14.10
N ASP A 46 -13.70 18.10 -13.06
CA ASP A 46 -13.61 18.86 -11.81
C ASP A 46 -12.30 19.67 -11.71
N ALA A 47 -12.11 20.34 -10.57
CA ALA A 47 -10.92 21.15 -10.31
C ALA A 47 -9.62 20.34 -10.24
N LEU A 48 -9.70 19.06 -9.88
CA LEU A 48 -8.56 18.13 -9.84
C LEU A 48 -8.26 17.48 -11.18
N LYS A 49 -9.13 17.73 -12.20
CA LYS A 49 -9.06 17.17 -13.55
C LYS A 49 -9.47 15.69 -13.65
N ASN A 50 -10.26 15.21 -12.68
CA ASN A 50 -11.03 14.00 -12.90
C ASN A 50 -11.93 14.17 -14.12
N VAL A 51 -12.16 13.10 -14.88
CA VAL A 51 -12.96 13.14 -16.11
C VAL A 51 -14.17 12.23 -15.97
N LEU A 52 -15.35 12.75 -16.27
CA LEU A 52 -16.59 11.97 -16.38
C LEU A 52 -17.12 12.07 -17.81
N ILE A 53 -17.34 10.90 -18.46
CA ILE A 53 -17.91 10.82 -19.80
C ILE A 53 -19.25 10.08 -19.69
N LYS A 54 -20.36 10.76 -20.03
CA LYS A 54 -21.70 10.17 -20.01
C LYS A 54 -22.01 9.52 -21.35
N VAL A 55 -22.31 8.22 -21.32
CA VAL A 55 -22.67 7.43 -22.48
C VAL A 55 -24.15 7.09 -22.39
N PRO A 56 -25.02 7.57 -23.33
CA PRO A 56 -26.45 7.28 -23.31
C PRO A 56 -26.73 5.80 -23.37
N ALA A 57 -27.82 5.37 -22.75
CA ALA A 57 -28.32 3.99 -22.83
C ALA A 57 -28.54 3.55 -24.28
N THR A 58 -28.36 2.28 -24.54
CA THR A 58 -28.80 1.67 -25.81
C THR A 58 -30.33 1.47 -25.81
N PRO A 59 -30.98 1.37 -27.00
CA PRO A 59 -32.43 1.22 -27.07
C PRO A 59 -32.99 0.09 -26.20
N GLY A 60 -33.99 0.43 -25.36
CA GLY A 60 -34.62 -0.47 -24.42
C GLY A 60 -34.02 -0.50 -23.01
N TYR A 61 -32.97 0.29 -22.75
CA TYR A 61 -32.32 0.42 -21.43
C TYR A 61 -32.42 1.82 -20.85
N GLU A 62 -33.24 2.70 -21.42
CA GLU A 62 -33.32 4.13 -21.04
C GLU A 62 -33.80 4.33 -19.58
N ASN A 63 -34.55 3.37 -19.04
CA ASN A 63 -35.07 3.40 -17.69
C ASN A 63 -34.26 2.53 -16.72
N SER A 64 -33.18 1.92 -17.15
CA SER A 64 -32.31 1.12 -16.31
C SER A 64 -31.45 2.00 -15.40
N PRO A 65 -30.99 1.50 -14.25
CA PRO A 65 -30.12 2.28 -13.37
C PRO A 65 -28.81 2.65 -14.06
N GLY A 66 -28.33 3.87 -13.85
CA GLY A 66 -27.04 4.32 -14.34
C GLY A 66 -25.87 3.55 -13.68
N ILE A 67 -24.90 3.13 -14.49
CA ILE A 67 -23.72 2.38 -14.04
C ILE A 67 -22.48 3.23 -14.26
N VAL A 68 -21.68 3.36 -13.21
CA VAL A 68 -20.36 4.03 -13.25
C VAL A 68 -19.29 2.98 -13.50
N LEU A 69 -18.53 3.12 -14.59
CA LEU A 69 -17.29 2.37 -14.83
C LEU A 69 -16.13 3.24 -14.40
N GLN A 70 -15.38 2.80 -13.41
CA GLN A 70 -14.35 3.62 -12.77
C GLN A 70 -12.96 2.99 -12.91
N GLY A 71 -11.96 3.85 -13.14
CA GLY A 71 -10.54 3.53 -13.10
C GLY A 71 -9.71 4.80 -12.97
N HIS A 72 -8.43 4.68 -12.62
CA HIS A 72 -7.54 5.82 -12.46
C HIS A 72 -6.66 6.08 -13.68
N MET A 73 -6.30 7.35 -13.87
CA MET A 73 -5.52 7.81 -15.04
C MET A 73 -4.02 7.65 -14.85
N ASP A 74 -3.55 7.80 -13.62
CA ASP A 74 -2.12 7.74 -13.33
C ASP A 74 -1.54 6.34 -13.40
N MET A 75 -0.24 6.24 -13.27
CA MET A 75 0.52 5.01 -13.15
C MET A 75 1.78 5.24 -12.33
N VAL A 76 2.26 4.21 -11.66
CA VAL A 76 3.59 4.21 -11.05
C VAL A 76 4.66 4.14 -12.14
N CYS A 77 5.53 5.13 -12.17
CA CYS A 77 6.56 5.29 -13.20
C CYS A 77 7.89 4.71 -12.73
N GLU A 78 8.09 3.42 -12.94
CA GLU A 78 9.31 2.69 -12.60
C GLU A 78 10.03 2.17 -13.84
N LYS A 79 11.37 2.19 -13.81
CA LYS A 79 12.21 1.70 -14.91
C LYS A 79 13.41 0.90 -14.42
N SER A 80 13.88 -0.01 -15.26
CA SER A 80 15.13 -0.74 -15.03
C SER A 80 16.34 0.20 -14.99
N LYS A 81 17.40 -0.17 -14.29
CA LYS A 81 18.62 0.65 -14.13
C LYS A 81 19.24 1.08 -15.47
N ASP A 82 19.13 0.24 -16.49
CA ASP A 82 19.74 0.47 -17.81
C ASP A 82 18.81 1.23 -18.76
N SER A 83 17.54 1.43 -18.41
CA SER A 83 16.59 2.14 -19.23
C SER A 83 16.84 3.64 -19.25
N LYS A 84 16.88 4.22 -20.46
CA LYS A 84 17.02 5.68 -20.68
C LYS A 84 15.67 6.38 -20.82
N HIS A 85 14.58 5.68 -20.62
CA HIS A 85 13.23 6.21 -20.76
C HIS A 85 13.01 7.45 -19.85
N ASP A 86 12.38 8.48 -20.41
CA ASP A 86 12.00 9.70 -19.69
C ASP A 86 10.47 9.77 -19.64
N PHE A 87 9.88 9.38 -18.52
CA PHE A 87 8.43 9.35 -18.32
C PHE A 87 7.73 10.71 -18.48
N SER A 88 8.45 11.82 -18.47
CA SER A 88 7.84 13.14 -18.66
C SER A 88 7.51 13.45 -20.13
N ARG A 89 8.07 12.71 -21.08
CA ARG A 89 7.95 12.99 -22.51
C ARG A 89 7.86 11.76 -23.44
N ASP A 90 8.51 10.65 -23.04
CA ASP A 90 8.63 9.48 -23.93
C ASP A 90 7.38 8.58 -23.81
N PRO A 91 6.82 8.07 -24.92
CA PRO A 91 5.73 7.09 -24.86
C PRO A 91 6.22 5.76 -24.30
N ILE A 92 5.37 5.07 -23.53
CA ILE A 92 5.63 3.71 -23.08
C ILE A 92 5.64 2.79 -24.29
N ARG A 93 6.71 2.05 -24.46
CA ARG A 93 6.84 1.07 -25.54
C ARG A 93 6.29 -0.28 -25.08
N CYS A 94 5.17 -0.68 -25.67
CA CYS A 94 4.54 -1.97 -25.43
C CYS A 94 5.27 -3.10 -26.16
N VAL A 95 5.50 -4.22 -25.48
CA VAL A 95 6.17 -5.42 -26.01
C VAL A 95 5.29 -6.65 -25.76
N TYR A 96 4.92 -7.33 -26.82
CA TYR A 96 4.19 -8.59 -26.76
C TYR A 96 5.15 -9.76 -26.50
N ASP A 97 4.87 -10.56 -25.46
CA ASP A 97 5.65 -11.72 -25.04
C ASP A 97 4.70 -12.91 -24.80
N GLY A 98 4.42 -13.65 -25.86
CA GLY A 98 3.38 -14.68 -25.87
C GLY A 98 2.00 -14.10 -25.58
N ASP A 99 1.37 -14.58 -24.51
CA ASP A 99 0.06 -14.09 -24.04
C ASP A 99 0.17 -12.86 -23.08
N TRP A 100 1.35 -12.30 -22.93
CA TRP A 100 1.59 -11.14 -22.05
C TRP A 100 1.94 -9.89 -22.85
N LEU A 101 1.50 -8.75 -22.34
CA LEU A 101 1.93 -7.43 -22.78
C LEU A 101 2.69 -6.75 -21.65
N LYS A 102 3.87 -6.20 -21.91
CA LYS A 102 4.76 -5.57 -20.93
C LYS A 102 5.43 -4.31 -21.49
N GLY A 103 6.03 -3.50 -20.62
CA GLY A 103 6.87 -2.37 -21.01
C GLY A 103 8.28 -2.81 -21.44
N ASP A 104 8.95 -2.03 -22.28
CA ASP A 104 10.34 -2.22 -22.67
C ASP A 104 11.28 -1.62 -21.62
N GLY A 105 11.49 -2.36 -20.52
CA GLY A 105 12.31 -1.91 -19.41
C GLY A 105 11.67 -0.81 -18.54
N THR A 106 10.35 -0.69 -18.58
CA THR A 106 9.55 0.24 -17.76
C THR A 106 8.32 -0.48 -17.25
N SER A 107 7.68 0.06 -16.20
CA SER A 107 6.26 -0.24 -15.94
C SER A 107 5.45 0.06 -17.19
N ILE A 108 4.39 -0.74 -17.44
CA ILE A 108 3.54 -0.57 -18.63
C ILE A 108 2.30 0.30 -18.34
N GLY A 109 1.94 0.46 -17.04
CA GLY A 109 0.74 1.14 -16.62
C GLY A 109 -0.56 0.43 -17.03
N ALA A 110 -0.54 -0.89 -17.03
CA ALA A 110 -1.76 -1.68 -17.13
C ALA A 110 -2.67 -1.41 -15.93
N ASP A 111 -2.07 -1.22 -14.78
CA ASP A 111 -2.62 -0.60 -13.60
C ASP A 111 -2.53 0.94 -13.76
N ASN A 112 -3.63 1.70 -14.01
CA ASN A 112 -4.97 1.19 -14.31
C ASN A 112 -5.45 1.64 -15.72
N GLY A 113 -4.50 1.91 -16.63
CA GLY A 113 -4.79 2.34 -18.02
C GLY A 113 -5.64 1.38 -18.80
N ILE A 114 -5.65 0.09 -18.45
CA ILE A 114 -6.49 -0.90 -19.13
C ILE A 114 -7.98 -0.71 -18.82
N ALA A 115 -8.32 -0.24 -17.60
CA ALA A 115 -9.69 0.11 -17.23
C ALA A 115 -10.24 1.23 -18.10
N LEU A 116 -9.43 2.26 -18.35
CA LEU A 116 -9.79 3.35 -19.25
C LEU A 116 -10.08 2.80 -20.66
N ALA A 117 -9.18 1.95 -21.18
CA ALA A 117 -9.31 1.36 -22.50
C ALA A 117 -10.58 0.48 -22.62
N ILE A 118 -10.90 -0.30 -21.59
CA ILE A 118 -12.13 -1.12 -21.54
C ILE A 118 -13.37 -0.23 -21.55
N GLY A 119 -13.43 0.80 -20.71
CA GLY A 119 -14.54 1.75 -20.65
C GLY A 119 -14.77 2.47 -21.98
N MET A 120 -13.69 2.93 -22.61
CA MET A 120 -13.74 3.59 -23.93
C MET A 120 -14.22 2.63 -25.04
N ALA A 121 -13.74 1.39 -25.05
CA ALA A 121 -14.17 0.38 -26.01
C ALA A 121 -15.67 0.02 -25.85
N LEU A 122 -16.17 -0.03 -24.59
CA LEU A 122 -17.59 -0.23 -24.29
C LEU A 122 -18.45 0.92 -24.83
N ALA A 123 -18.04 2.16 -24.59
CA ALA A 123 -18.75 3.33 -25.09
C ALA A 123 -18.83 3.36 -26.63
N GLU A 124 -17.75 2.99 -27.32
CA GLU A 124 -17.74 2.90 -28.78
C GLU A 124 -18.65 1.78 -29.30
N ALA A 125 -18.58 0.60 -28.68
CA ALA A 125 -19.39 -0.56 -29.06
C ALA A 125 -20.90 -0.31 -28.85
N GLY A 126 -21.28 0.34 -27.73
CA GLY A 126 -22.66 0.76 -27.48
C GLY A 126 -23.18 1.77 -28.51
N LYS A 127 -22.36 2.77 -28.85
CA LYS A 127 -22.72 3.79 -29.83
C LYS A 127 -23.06 3.22 -31.22
N ILE A 128 -22.39 2.17 -31.63
CA ILE A 128 -22.63 1.51 -32.94
C ILE A 128 -23.58 0.31 -32.83
N GLY A 129 -24.17 0.07 -31.63
CA GLY A 129 -25.15 -1.00 -31.41
C GLY A 129 -24.58 -2.41 -31.38
N GLU A 130 -23.28 -2.59 -31.14
CA GLU A 130 -22.67 -3.91 -31.01
C GLU A 130 -22.95 -4.57 -29.65
N ILE A 131 -23.16 -3.75 -28.60
CA ILE A 131 -23.53 -4.20 -27.27
C ILE A 131 -24.76 -3.43 -26.76
N GLU A 132 -25.51 -4.05 -25.88
CA GLU A 132 -26.64 -3.45 -25.17
C GLU A 132 -26.21 -3.07 -23.75
N HIS A 133 -26.53 -1.85 -23.29
CA HIS A 133 -26.16 -1.38 -21.96
C HIS A 133 -27.09 -0.29 -21.42
N PRO A 134 -27.23 -0.19 -20.06
CA PRO A 134 -27.86 0.95 -19.38
C PRO A 134 -27.10 2.27 -19.62
N PRO A 135 -27.60 3.43 -19.12
CA PRO A 135 -26.76 4.64 -19.08
C PRO A 135 -25.44 4.35 -18.40
N LEU A 136 -24.31 4.71 -19.04
CA LEU A 136 -22.97 4.53 -18.45
C LEU A 136 -22.35 5.89 -18.14
N GLU A 137 -21.59 5.95 -17.06
CA GLU A 137 -20.71 7.04 -16.69
C GLU A 137 -19.29 6.50 -16.56
N LEU A 138 -18.39 6.91 -17.47
CA LEU A 138 -16.99 6.57 -17.37
C LEU A 138 -16.31 7.58 -16.46
N LEU A 139 -15.96 7.18 -15.25
CA LEU A 139 -15.30 8.01 -14.25
C LEU A 139 -13.81 7.67 -14.21
N PHE A 140 -12.98 8.63 -14.61
CA PHE A 140 -11.54 8.52 -14.62
C PHE A 140 -10.94 9.49 -13.63
N THR A 141 -10.27 8.95 -12.59
CA THR A 141 -9.71 9.70 -11.48
C THR A 141 -8.22 9.96 -11.66
N VAL A 142 -7.69 10.98 -10.98
CA VAL A 142 -6.25 11.30 -10.94
C VAL A 142 -5.63 10.86 -9.62
N ASP A 143 -4.30 10.64 -9.61
CA ASP A 143 -3.45 10.46 -8.43
C ASP A 143 -4.01 9.43 -7.43
N GLU A 144 -4.34 8.25 -7.91
CA GLU A 144 -4.72 7.09 -7.08
C GLU A 144 -3.50 6.60 -6.28
N GLU A 145 -2.41 6.33 -6.98
CA GLU A 145 -1.22 5.61 -6.55
C GLU A 145 -0.43 6.29 -5.41
N THR A 146 -0.57 7.60 -5.23
CA THR A 146 0.16 8.31 -4.18
C THR A 146 -0.72 8.81 -3.05
N GLY A 147 -2.06 8.69 -3.15
CA GLY A 147 -2.91 9.17 -2.06
C GLY A 147 -4.40 9.20 -2.29
N LEU A 148 -4.93 8.55 -3.34
CA LEU A 148 -6.36 8.53 -3.68
C LEU A 148 -6.92 9.96 -3.85
N THR A 149 -6.09 10.90 -4.35
CA THR A 149 -6.38 12.34 -4.34
C THR A 149 -7.58 12.67 -5.21
N GLY A 150 -7.68 12.05 -6.39
CA GLY A 150 -8.79 12.24 -7.31
C GLY A 150 -10.13 11.85 -6.69
N ALA A 151 -10.23 10.63 -6.16
CA ALA A 151 -11.43 10.16 -5.47
C ALA A 151 -11.75 10.99 -4.23
N SER A 152 -10.72 11.37 -3.46
CA SER A 152 -10.87 12.20 -2.26
C SER A 152 -11.39 13.61 -2.56
N GLY A 153 -11.12 14.13 -3.74
CA GLY A 153 -11.55 15.45 -4.18
C GLY A 153 -12.85 15.49 -4.98
N LEU A 154 -13.47 14.36 -5.27
CA LEU A 154 -14.75 14.34 -5.99
C LEU A 154 -15.83 15.11 -5.23
N ASP A 155 -16.50 16.01 -5.94
CA ASP A 155 -17.65 16.73 -5.42
C ASP A 155 -18.88 15.81 -5.35
N GLU A 156 -19.76 16.08 -4.39
CA GLU A 156 -21.05 15.41 -4.31
C GLU A 156 -21.86 15.69 -5.60
N GLY A 157 -22.41 14.62 -6.20
CA GLY A 157 -23.15 14.72 -7.46
C GLY A 157 -22.30 14.93 -8.71
N PHE A 158 -20.99 14.70 -8.64
CA PHE A 158 -20.13 14.72 -9.83
C PHE A 158 -20.59 13.67 -10.85
N PHE A 159 -21.01 12.49 -10.40
CA PHE A 159 -21.68 11.45 -11.18
C PHE A 159 -23.06 11.12 -10.55
N GLU A 160 -23.94 10.45 -11.30
CA GLU A 160 -25.35 10.18 -10.92
C GLU A 160 -25.63 8.70 -10.69
N GLY A 161 -24.83 7.82 -11.27
CA GLY A 161 -24.99 6.35 -11.15
C GLY A 161 -24.93 5.87 -9.71
N ARG A 162 -25.70 4.83 -9.40
CA ARG A 162 -25.77 4.20 -8.06
C ARG A 162 -25.13 2.81 -8.02
N ILE A 163 -24.61 2.37 -9.12
CA ILE A 163 -23.85 1.13 -9.27
C ILE A 163 -22.47 1.49 -9.79
N LEU A 164 -21.43 1.16 -9.06
CA LEU A 164 -20.06 1.44 -9.46
C LEU A 164 -19.30 0.14 -9.69
N LEU A 165 -18.78 -0.01 -10.89
CA LEU A 165 -17.90 -1.08 -11.30
C LEU A 165 -16.48 -0.50 -11.41
N ASN A 166 -15.68 -0.71 -10.39
CA ASN A 166 -14.27 -0.34 -10.40
C ASN A 166 -13.48 -1.42 -11.14
N LEU A 167 -12.64 -1.03 -12.08
CA LEU A 167 -11.88 -1.96 -12.95
C LEU A 167 -10.41 -2.04 -12.55
N ASP A 168 -10.13 -2.03 -11.24
CA ASP A 168 -8.81 -1.86 -10.65
C ASP A 168 -8.28 -3.11 -9.92
N SER A 169 -8.94 -4.24 -10.11
CA SER A 169 -8.45 -5.52 -9.59
C SER A 169 -7.49 -6.19 -10.56
N GLU A 170 -6.47 -6.84 -10.04
CA GLU A 170 -5.35 -7.41 -10.80
C GLU A 170 -5.43 -8.93 -11.00
N ASP A 171 -6.52 -9.57 -10.60
CA ASP A 171 -6.72 -11.01 -10.76
C ASP A 171 -8.08 -11.33 -11.39
N GLU A 172 -8.07 -11.78 -12.65
CA GLU A 172 -9.28 -12.21 -13.35
C GLU A 172 -9.94 -13.38 -12.61
N GLY A 173 -11.26 -13.31 -12.46
CA GLY A 173 -12.03 -14.34 -11.77
C GLY A 173 -12.24 -14.06 -10.29
N GLU A 174 -11.77 -12.94 -9.81
CA GLU A 174 -12.03 -12.45 -8.47
C GLU A 174 -12.98 -11.24 -8.50
N LEU A 175 -13.90 -11.18 -7.54
CA LEU A 175 -14.77 -10.03 -7.28
C LEU A 175 -14.41 -9.47 -5.90
N ILE A 176 -13.92 -8.25 -5.87
CA ILE A 176 -13.59 -7.55 -4.63
C ILE A 176 -14.86 -6.81 -4.16
N VAL A 177 -15.25 -7.06 -2.92
CA VAL A 177 -16.47 -6.54 -2.30
C VAL A 177 -16.20 -5.68 -1.07
N GLY A 178 -14.94 -5.36 -0.82
CA GLY A 178 -14.53 -4.53 0.31
C GLY A 178 -13.03 -4.30 0.34
N CYS A 179 -12.61 -3.23 1.01
CA CYS A 179 -11.20 -2.93 1.22
C CYS A 179 -10.97 -2.34 2.62
N ALA A 180 -9.71 -2.43 3.10
CA ALA A 180 -9.36 -1.81 4.35
C ALA A 180 -9.22 -0.30 4.21
N GLY A 181 -9.71 0.43 5.20
CA GLY A 181 -9.27 1.79 5.49
C GLY A 181 -7.91 1.78 6.15
N GLY A 182 -7.23 2.90 6.11
CA GLY A 182 -5.90 3.05 6.67
C GLY A 182 -5.71 4.37 7.41
N GLN A 183 -4.85 4.34 8.42
CA GLN A 183 -4.44 5.52 9.17
C GLN A 183 -2.99 5.38 9.62
N ASN A 184 -2.24 6.48 9.61
CA ASN A 184 -0.90 6.53 10.16
C ASN A 184 -0.89 7.29 11.48
N SER A 185 -0.17 6.76 12.46
CA SER A 185 0.06 7.39 13.76
C SER A 185 1.55 7.73 13.92
N ARG A 186 1.86 8.99 14.13
CA ARG A 186 3.20 9.49 14.46
C ARG A 186 3.34 9.63 15.98
N VAL A 187 4.16 8.79 16.56
CA VAL A 187 4.48 8.87 17.98
C VAL A 187 5.83 9.58 18.13
N THR A 188 5.84 10.62 18.94
CA THR A 188 7.03 11.43 19.26
C THR A 188 7.37 11.27 20.72
N LEU A 189 8.49 10.63 21.01
CA LEU A 189 9.01 10.42 22.36
C LEU A 189 10.13 11.43 22.62
N PRO A 190 10.00 12.34 23.62
CA PRO A 190 11.08 13.23 24.01
C PRO A 190 12.28 12.47 24.56
N VAL A 191 13.49 12.89 24.17
CA VAL A 191 14.74 12.27 24.59
C VAL A 191 15.44 13.12 25.64
N GLU A 192 15.79 12.48 26.75
CA GLU A 192 16.68 13.01 27.75
C GLU A 192 18.02 12.30 27.66
N TRP A 193 19.10 13.08 27.58
CA TRP A 193 20.46 12.58 27.46
C TRP A 193 21.20 12.66 28.78
N GLU A 194 22.03 11.66 29.08
CA GLU A 194 23.00 11.68 30.16
C GLU A 194 24.41 11.75 29.61
N PRO A 195 25.30 12.59 30.17
CA PRO A 195 26.72 12.56 29.84
C PRO A 195 27.30 11.16 30.10
N PHE A 196 28.12 10.66 29.18
CA PHE A 196 28.68 9.32 29.29
C PHE A 196 30.18 9.33 28.98
N ASP A 197 30.97 8.81 29.90
CA ASP A 197 32.41 8.64 29.73
C ASP A 197 32.72 7.18 29.41
N TYR A 198 33.22 6.93 28.19
CA TYR A 198 33.65 5.60 27.74
C TYR A 198 34.90 5.09 28.47
N GLY A 199 35.60 5.96 29.24
CA GLY A 199 36.80 5.62 29.99
C GLY A 199 38.05 5.44 29.12
N LYS A 200 39.18 5.06 29.77
CA LYS A 200 40.44 4.74 29.11
C LYS A 200 40.40 3.32 28.53
N GLU A 201 41.47 2.89 27.82
CA GLU A 201 41.63 1.54 27.30
C GLU A 201 41.16 0.46 28.32
N GLY A 202 40.20 -0.41 27.88
CA GLY A 202 39.54 -1.40 28.73
C GLY A 202 38.19 -0.98 29.35
N GLY A 203 37.76 0.29 29.18
CA GLY A 203 36.44 0.78 29.64
C GLY A 203 35.29 0.36 28.71
N PHE A 204 34.28 1.23 28.58
CA PHE A 204 33.18 0.99 27.65
C PHE A 204 33.61 1.15 26.19
N GLY A 205 33.04 0.33 25.28
CA GLY A 205 33.08 0.51 23.83
C GLY A 205 31.72 0.95 23.31
N LEU A 206 31.71 1.59 22.14
CA LEU A 206 30.50 1.81 21.36
C LEU A 206 30.32 0.64 20.41
N PHE A 207 29.14 0.02 20.46
CA PHE A 207 28.80 -1.13 19.62
C PHE A 207 27.56 -0.84 18.79
N ARG A 208 27.58 -1.23 17.54
CA ARG A 208 26.38 -1.33 16.69
C ARG A 208 25.83 -2.75 16.80
N LEU A 209 24.56 -2.88 17.17
CA LEU A 209 23.81 -4.11 17.14
C LEU A 209 22.76 -4.00 16.03
N SER A 210 22.78 -4.90 15.06
CA SER A 210 21.82 -4.89 13.95
C SER A 210 21.11 -6.24 13.80
N ILE A 211 19.92 -6.17 13.24
CA ILE A 211 19.14 -7.31 12.75
C ILE A 211 18.91 -7.13 11.25
N GLU A 212 19.22 -8.17 10.48
CA GLU A 212 19.20 -8.22 9.02
C GLU A 212 18.68 -9.59 8.55
N GLY A 213 18.48 -9.76 7.22
CA GLY A 213 18.07 -11.04 6.65
C GLY A 213 16.56 -11.34 6.83
N LEU A 214 15.77 -10.34 7.15
CA LEU A 214 14.31 -10.49 7.25
C LEU A 214 13.67 -10.25 5.88
N GLU A 215 12.62 -11.05 5.57
CA GLU A 215 11.90 -10.98 4.30
C GLU A 215 11.16 -9.64 4.10
N GLY A 216 10.57 -9.08 5.16
CA GLY A 216 9.75 -7.90 5.06
C GLY A 216 8.46 -8.13 4.26
N GLY A 217 8.08 -7.17 3.40
CA GLY A 217 6.91 -7.27 2.53
C GLY A 217 5.88 -6.19 2.79
N HIS A 218 4.80 -6.16 1.99
CA HIS A 218 3.76 -5.15 2.08
C HIS A 218 2.90 -5.32 3.33
N SER A 219 2.81 -4.28 4.16
CA SER A 219 2.11 -4.34 5.47
C SER A 219 0.59 -4.47 5.40
N GLY A 220 0.01 -4.39 4.21
CA GLY A 220 -1.40 -4.69 3.96
C GLY A 220 -1.56 -6.14 3.47
N VAL A 221 -1.32 -6.38 2.19
CA VAL A 221 -1.63 -7.65 1.52
C VAL A 221 -0.84 -8.85 2.03
N GLU A 222 0.34 -8.64 2.63
CA GLU A 222 1.20 -9.73 3.14
C GLU A 222 1.26 -9.81 4.67
N ILE A 223 0.55 -8.94 5.42
CA ILE A 223 0.59 -8.93 6.90
C ILE A 223 0.12 -10.25 7.51
N HIS A 224 -0.75 -10.98 6.80
CA HIS A 224 -1.23 -12.31 7.19
C HIS A 224 -0.14 -13.37 7.26
N ARG A 225 1.01 -13.15 6.59
CA ARG A 225 2.16 -14.07 6.61
C ARG A 225 2.92 -14.03 7.93
N GLN A 226 2.61 -13.08 8.82
CA GLN A 226 3.19 -12.94 10.15
C GLN A 226 4.73 -12.90 10.16
N ARG A 227 5.32 -12.25 9.15
CA ARG A 227 6.77 -12.07 9.03
C ARG A 227 7.33 -11.25 10.19
N ALA A 228 8.58 -11.48 10.48
CA ALA A 228 9.30 -10.83 11.56
C ALA A 228 9.41 -9.31 11.35
N ASN A 229 9.27 -8.54 12.44
CA ASN A 229 9.49 -7.10 12.47
C ASN A 229 10.83 -6.79 13.12
N GLY A 230 11.80 -6.32 12.35
CA GLY A 230 13.14 -6.04 12.85
C GLY A 230 13.19 -5.05 14.02
N ILE A 231 12.28 -4.08 14.07
CA ILE A 231 12.21 -3.11 15.16
C ILE A 231 11.83 -3.80 16.47
N GLN A 232 10.77 -4.62 16.47
CA GLN A 232 10.32 -5.31 17.68
C GLN A 232 11.30 -6.38 18.15
N LEU A 233 11.88 -7.13 17.21
CA LEU A 233 12.86 -8.15 17.55
C LEU A 233 14.14 -7.57 18.13
N LEU A 234 14.63 -6.46 17.59
CA LEU A 234 15.78 -5.76 18.14
C LEU A 234 15.48 -5.18 19.54
N ALA A 235 14.29 -4.60 19.75
CA ALA A 235 13.88 -4.12 21.05
C ALA A 235 13.78 -5.27 22.09
N ARG A 236 13.23 -6.42 21.70
CA ARG A 236 13.17 -7.66 22.51
C ARG A 236 14.57 -8.14 22.88
N LEU A 237 15.49 -8.19 21.92
CA LEU A 237 16.89 -8.56 22.17
C LEU A 237 17.55 -7.60 23.15
N LEU A 238 17.38 -6.27 22.99
CA LEU A 238 17.99 -5.27 23.87
C LEU A 238 17.52 -5.41 25.31
N VAL A 239 16.24 -5.65 25.56
CA VAL A 239 15.72 -5.89 26.91
C VAL A 239 16.37 -7.13 27.53
N SER A 240 16.38 -8.25 26.81
CA SER A 240 16.96 -9.50 27.28
C SER A 240 18.48 -9.40 27.49
N LEU A 241 19.19 -8.72 26.59
CA LEU A 241 20.63 -8.50 26.70
C LEU A 241 20.98 -7.61 27.91
N LYS A 242 20.16 -6.60 28.18
CA LYS A 242 20.31 -5.71 29.34
C LYS A 242 20.10 -6.45 30.67
N GLU A 243 19.16 -7.38 30.71
CA GLU A 243 18.97 -8.26 31.86
C GLU A 243 20.18 -9.18 32.08
N LYS A 244 20.71 -9.77 31.00
CA LYS A 244 21.84 -10.69 31.02
C LYS A 244 23.14 -10.01 31.44
N THR A 245 23.48 -8.87 30.84
CA THR A 245 24.75 -8.17 31.07
C THR A 245 24.71 -7.29 32.33
N GLY A 246 23.53 -6.98 32.85
CA GLY A 246 23.27 -6.11 33.96
C GLY A 246 22.82 -4.71 33.53
N GLN A 247 21.76 -4.20 34.17
CA GLN A 247 21.06 -2.95 33.85
C GLN A 247 21.96 -1.72 33.64
N LYS A 248 23.06 -1.63 34.38
CA LYS A 248 24.00 -0.51 34.31
C LYS A 248 25.11 -0.68 33.28
N ASN A 249 25.29 -1.89 32.76
CA ASN A 249 26.38 -2.22 31.83
C ASN A 249 26.01 -1.99 30.37
N LEU A 250 24.73 -1.95 30.04
CA LEU A 250 24.26 -1.64 28.69
C LEU A 250 23.49 -0.32 28.68
N ARG A 251 23.96 0.65 27.90
CA ARG A 251 23.31 1.96 27.76
C ARG A 251 23.04 2.22 26.28
N LEU A 252 21.82 2.55 25.98
CA LEU A 252 21.39 2.82 24.60
C LEU A 252 21.78 4.25 24.18
N VAL A 253 22.30 4.37 22.97
CA VAL A 253 22.74 5.64 22.37
C VAL A 253 21.84 6.04 21.21
N PHE A 254 21.33 5.05 20.46
CA PHE A 254 20.59 5.28 19.23
C PHE A 254 19.75 4.05 18.89
N PHE A 255 18.61 4.27 18.23
CA PHE A 255 17.78 3.23 17.67
C PHE A 255 17.16 3.69 16.34
N SER A 256 17.21 2.85 15.31
CA SER A 256 16.62 3.12 14.01
C SER A 256 16.14 1.82 13.36
N GLY A 257 15.06 1.86 12.58
CA GLY A 257 14.55 0.72 11.83
C GLY A 257 13.45 1.10 10.87
N GLY A 258 13.24 0.28 9.85
CA GLY A 258 12.22 0.45 8.82
C GLY A 258 12.49 1.63 7.87
N ASN A 259 11.85 1.69 6.72
CA ASN A 259 12.08 2.72 5.70
C ASN A 259 10.83 3.42 5.23
N VAL A 260 9.73 2.68 5.03
CA VAL A 260 8.46 3.19 4.50
C VAL A 260 7.29 2.71 5.35
N HIS A 261 6.18 3.44 5.34
CA HIS A 261 5.02 3.18 6.21
C HIS A 261 4.29 1.88 5.87
N ASN A 262 4.28 1.50 4.60
CA ASN A 262 3.55 0.36 4.07
C ASN A 262 4.38 -0.92 3.89
N ALA A 263 5.59 -0.97 4.45
CA ALA A 263 6.42 -2.18 4.47
C ALA A 263 6.67 -2.68 5.90
N ILE A 264 6.71 -3.99 6.08
CA ILE A 264 7.15 -4.64 7.32
C ILE A 264 8.67 -4.41 7.45
N PRO A 265 9.18 -3.85 8.56
CA PRO A 265 10.59 -3.57 8.74
C PRO A 265 11.46 -4.82 8.67
N ASN A 266 12.28 -4.93 7.65
CA ASN A 266 13.22 -6.03 7.45
C ASN A 266 14.64 -5.74 7.97
N TYR A 267 14.82 -4.59 8.59
CA TYR A 267 16.08 -4.13 9.15
C TYR A 267 15.84 -3.20 10.34
N ALA A 268 16.70 -3.34 11.38
CA ALA A 268 16.82 -2.37 12.45
C ALA A 268 18.25 -2.40 13.02
N GLU A 269 18.67 -1.27 13.61
CA GLU A 269 19.94 -1.13 14.31
C GLU A 269 19.82 -0.30 15.58
N ALA A 270 20.69 -0.60 16.51
CA ALA A 270 20.88 0.17 17.73
C ALA A 270 22.36 0.39 18.00
N PHE A 271 22.70 1.56 18.54
CA PHE A 271 24.05 1.80 19.07
C PHE A 271 23.99 1.79 20.57
N LEU A 272 24.92 1.08 21.18
CA LEU A 272 24.93 0.88 22.63
C LEU A 272 26.36 0.99 23.19
N ALA A 273 26.46 1.55 24.38
CA ALA A 273 27.67 1.50 25.17
C ALA A 273 27.65 0.23 26.04
N LEU A 274 28.71 -0.58 25.93
CA LEU A 274 28.90 -1.83 26.65
C LEU A 274 30.35 -1.89 27.17
N PRO A 275 30.62 -2.38 28.41
CA PRO A 275 31.99 -2.64 28.85
C PRO A 275 32.66 -3.66 27.91
N ARG A 276 33.86 -3.35 27.44
CA ARG A 276 34.62 -4.27 26.57
C ARG A 276 34.85 -5.65 27.20
N SER A 277 34.95 -5.70 28.53
CA SER A 277 35.01 -6.94 29.28
C SER A 277 33.74 -7.80 29.22
N LYS A 278 32.61 -7.24 28.77
CA LYS A 278 31.32 -7.93 28.59
C LYS A 278 31.03 -8.30 27.15
N LYS A 279 31.92 -7.96 26.21
CA LYS A 279 31.73 -8.19 24.78
C LYS A 279 31.48 -9.66 24.47
N GLU A 280 32.36 -10.56 24.90
CA GLU A 280 32.25 -11.99 24.64
C GLU A 280 30.97 -12.59 25.21
N GLU A 281 30.55 -12.16 26.43
CA GLU A 281 29.30 -12.57 27.06
C GLU A 281 28.07 -12.11 26.25
N ALA A 282 28.13 -10.87 25.72
CA ALA A 282 27.08 -10.33 24.87
C ALA A 282 27.01 -11.04 23.53
N GLU A 283 28.13 -11.30 22.86
CA GLU A 283 28.20 -12.04 21.58
C GLU A 283 27.66 -13.46 21.74
N ALA A 284 28.04 -14.17 22.80
CA ALA A 284 27.51 -15.52 23.07
C ALA A 284 25.98 -15.50 23.31
N PHE A 285 25.47 -14.50 24.05
CA PHE A 285 24.03 -14.34 24.25
C PHE A 285 23.30 -14.03 22.95
N ILE A 286 23.81 -13.10 22.13
CA ILE A 286 23.23 -12.72 20.84
C ILE A 286 23.18 -13.91 19.89
N SER A 287 24.26 -14.72 19.84
CA SER A 287 24.27 -15.95 19.02
C SER A 287 23.19 -16.94 19.45
N GLY A 288 23.02 -17.18 20.76
CA GLY A 288 21.93 -18.02 21.27
C GLY A 288 20.53 -17.45 20.98
N PHE A 289 20.38 -16.14 21.08
CA PHE A 289 19.13 -15.45 20.76
C PHE A 289 18.80 -15.54 19.25
N GLN A 290 19.82 -15.42 18.39
CA GLN A 290 19.64 -15.63 16.95
C GLN A 290 19.12 -17.04 16.65
N GLN A 291 19.67 -18.06 17.28
CA GLN A 291 19.18 -19.43 17.12
C GLN A 291 17.70 -19.55 17.51
N THR A 292 17.30 -18.92 18.62
CA THR A 292 15.89 -18.87 19.04
C THR A 292 15.00 -18.20 18.01
N LEU A 293 15.43 -17.07 17.43
CA LEU A 293 14.67 -16.37 16.38
C LEU A 293 14.56 -17.22 15.10
N MET A 294 15.63 -17.87 14.68
CA MET A 294 15.61 -18.78 13.52
C MET A 294 14.64 -19.95 13.71
N GLU A 295 14.45 -20.44 14.93
CA GLU A 295 13.44 -21.46 15.25
C GLU A 295 12.02 -20.88 15.27
N GLU A 296 11.81 -19.69 15.87
CA GLU A 296 10.50 -19.03 15.93
C GLU A 296 9.98 -18.61 14.53
N TYR A 297 10.86 -18.24 13.61
CA TYR A 297 10.55 -17.72 12.28
C TYR A 297 11.07 -18.61 11.14
N ALA A 298 11.21 -19.91 11.39
CA ALA A 298 11.84 -20.85 10.45
C ALA A 298 11.22 -20.87 9.04
N GLU A 299 9.89 -20.63 8.93
CA GLU A 299 9.19 -20.64 7.66
C GLU A 299 9.08 -19.24 7.01
N SER A 300 9.01 -18.19 7.83
CA SER A 300 8.75 -16.82 7.32
C SER A 300 10.02 -16.00 7.09
N ASP A 301 11.06 -16.22 7.91
CA ASP A 301 12.29 -15.42 7.89
C ASP A 301 13.52 -16.30 8.23
N PRO A 302 13.87 -17.30 7.41
CA PRO A 302 14.90 -18.30 7.73
C PRO A 302 16.33 -17.73 7.75
N GLU A 303 16.55 -16.55 7.19
CA GLU A 303 17.88 -15.94 7.03
C GLU A 303 18.18 -14.84 8.08
N ILE A 304 17.46 -14.84 9.21
CA ILE A 304 17.68 -13.86 10.29
C ILE A 304 19.14 -13.88 10.77
N THR A 305 19.76 -12.71 10.75
CA THR A 305 21.11 -12.51 11.27
C THR A 305 21.16 -11.38 12.28
N LEU A 306 21.95 -11.56 13.33
CA LEU A 306 22.24 -10.57 14.37
C LEU A 306 23.75 -10.30 14.38
N GLU A 307 24.16 -9.05 14.30
CA GLU A 307 25.56 -8.67 14.34
C GLU A 307 25.81 -7.65 15.46
N LEU A 308 26.80 -7.93 16.33
CA LEU A 308 27.36 -6.96 17.26
C LEU A 308 28.77 -6.56 16.81
N LYS A 309 28.94 -5.29 16.47
CA LYS A 309 30.21 -4.78 15.95
C LYS A 309 30.66 -3.56 16.72
N GLU A 310 31.91 -3.57 17.22
CA GLU A 310 32.50 -2.38 17.80
C GLU A 310 32.77 -1.34 16.71
N VAL A 311 32.38 -0.10 16.98
CA VAL A 311 32.50 1.03 16.07
C VAL A 311 33.25 2.17 16.73
N GLU A 312 33.77 3.11 15.93
CA GLU A 312 34.36 4.33 16.47
C GLU A 312 33.33 5.13 17.26
N ASN A 313 33.76 5.89 18.28
CA ASN A 313 32.89 6.69 19.15
C ASN A 313 32.21 7.85 18.43
N ARG A 314 31.52 7.55 17.33
CA ARG A 314 30.76 8.50 16.50
C ARG A 314 29.45 7.90 16.08
N VAL A 315 28.37 8.63 16.28
CA VAL A 315 27.01 8.24 15.82
C VAL A 315 26.57 9.26 14.79
N ILE A 316 26.00 8.78 13.70
CA ILE A 316 25.52 9.61 12.61
C ILE A 316 24.01 9.77 12.76
N PHE A 317 23.55 11.00 13.02
CA PHE A 317 22.12 11.34 13.06
C PHE A 317 21.67 11.89 11.71
N GLU A 318 20.55 11.40 11.20
CA GLU A 318 19.87 12.02 10.05
C GLU A 318 19.12 13.28 10.50
N THR A 319 19.33 14.39 9.83
CA THR A 319 18.56 15.62 10.06
C THR A 319 17.36 15.67 9.12
N ALA A 320 16.25 16.23 9.59
CA ALA A 320 14.99 16.36 8.85
C ALA A 320 15.17 17.08 7.50
N GLY A 321 14.50 16.59 6.44
CA GLY A 321 14.33 17.29 5.17
C GLY A 321 14.88 16.61 3.91
N GLY A 322 14.88 15.26 3.83
CA GLY A 322 15.12 14.56 2.56
C GLY A 322 16.53 14.63 1.96
N LYS A 323 17.41 15.51 2.48
CA LYS A 323 18.84 15.49 2.21
C LYS A 323 19.54 15.04 3.48
N VAL A 324 20.06 13.81 3.46
CA VAL A 324 20.84 13.22 4.55
C VAL A 324 22.01 14.17 4.87
N LYS A 325 21.83 15.07 5.83
CA LYS A 325 22.94 15.74 6.49
C LYS A 325 23.37 14.84 7.62
N ARG A 326 24.41 14.08 7.39
CA ARG A 326 25.08 13.28 8.42
C ARG A 326 25.74 14.24 9.42
N LYS A 327 25.18 14.38 10.59
CA LYS A 327 25.80 15.08 11.71
C LYS A 327 26.49 14.04 12.58
N GLU A 328 27.80 13.95 12.49
CA GLU A 328 28.59 13.17 13.44
C GLU A 328 28.51 13.86 14.81
N LEU A 329 27.89 13.18 15.78
CA LEU A 329 27.97 13.61 17.18
C LEU A 329 28.98 12.71 17.90
N PRO A 330 29.88 13.28 18.72
CA PRO A 330 30.69 12.46 19.61
C PRO A 330 29.70 11.69 20.52
N ALA A 331 29.92 10.39 20.66
CA ALA A 331 29.11 9.55 21.55
C ALA A 331 29.45 9.82 23.03
N ALA A 332 29.50 11.10 23.40
CA ALA A 332 29.75 11.53 24.79
C ALA A 332 28.46 11.55 25.65
N ARG A 333 27.38 10.94 25.14
CA ARG A 333 26.09 10.88 25.81
C ARG A 333 25.36 9.58 25.47
N VAL A 334 24.53 9.14 26.38
CA VAL A 334 23.61 8.01 26.22
C VAL A 334 22.19 8.47 26.56
N PHE A 335 21.16 7.73 26.18
CA PHE A 335 19.81 8.01 26.67
C PHE A 335 19.79 7.92 28.20
N SER A 336 19.01 8.78 28.87
CA SER A 336 18.70 8.59 30.28
C SER A 336 18.03 7.24 30.49
N ALA A 337 18.17 6.66 31.66
CA ALA A 337 17.54 5.38 31.98
C ALA A 337 16.01 5.44 31.78
N GLY A 338 15.38 6.58 32.08
CA GLY A 338 13.96 6.80 31.84
C GLY A 338 13.60 6.87 30.34
N THR A 339 14.46 7.48 29.50
CA THR A 339 14.24 7.48 28.03
C THR A 339 14.39 6.08 27.45
N GLU A 340 15.40 5.30 27.87
CA GLU A 340 15.56 3.92 27.45
C GLU A 340 14.35 3.06 27.77
N GLU A 341 13.89 3.11 29.04
CA GLU A 341 12.74 2.33 29.50
C GLU A 341 11.47 2.69 28.71
N ARG A 342 11.20 3.99 28.54
CA ARG A 342 10.06 4.47 27.77
C ARG A 342 10.14 4.05 26.30
N LEU A 343 11.31 4.18 25.66
CA LEU A 343 11.50 3.80 24.25
C LEU A 343 11.28 2.30 24.04
N LEU A 344 11.98 1.45 24.80
CA LEU A 344 11.82 0.00 24.68
C LEU A 344 10.40 -0.44 25.05
N GLY A 345 9.79 0.20 26.05
CA GLY A 345 8.39 -0.02 26.41
C GLY A 345 7.42 0.31 25.28
N VAL A 346 7.60 1.43 24.58
CA VAL A 346 6.80 1.80 23.39
C VAL A 346 6.99 0.79 22.27
N LEU A 347 8.25 0.45 21.92
CA LEU A 347 8.54 -0.45 20.80
C LEU A 347 7.98 -1.87 21.00
N LEU A 348 7.94 -2.35 22.24
CA LEU A 348 7.37 -3.65 22.60
C LEU A 348 5.86 -3.58 22.87
N GLY A 349 5.36 -2.46 23.34
CA GLY A 349 3.94 -2.27 23.68
C GLY A 349 3.05 -1.90 22.50
N LEU A 350 3.61 -1.28 21.44
CA LEU A 350 2.86 -0.99 20.22
C LEU A 350 2.47 -2.30 19.52
N PRO A 351 1.20 -2.42 19.10
CA PRO A 351 0.79 -3.60 18.34
C PRO A 351 1.56 -3.70 17.01
N HIS A 352 1.77 -4.94 16.54
CA HIS A 352 2.28 -5.23 15.21
C HIS A 352 1.70 -6.56 14.70
N GLY A 353 1.46 -6.63 13.39
CA GLY A 353 0.93 -7.83 12.75
C GLY A 353 -0.60 -7.83 12.70
N VAL A 354 -1.17 -9.01 12.51
CA VAL A 354 -2.62 -9.24 12.51
C VAL A 354 -3.16 -9.03 13.92
N TYR A 355 -4.09 -8.08 14.05
CA TYR A 355 -4.76 -7.82 15.31
C TYR A 355 -6.08 -8.58 15.42
N ARG A 356 -6.83 -8.68 14.32
CA ARG A 356 -8.10 -9.41 14.25
C ARG A 356 -8.32 -10.02 12.87
N LEU A 357 -8.88 -11.22 12.85
CA LEU A 357 -9.44 -11.84 11.65
C LEU A 357 -10.94 -11.52 11.56
N SER A 358 -11.49 -11.52 10.35
CA SER A 358 -12.90 -11.31 10.10
C SER A 358 -13.72 -12.48 10.65
N ASP A 359 -14.83 -12.15 11.35
CA ASP A 359 -15.78 -13.15 11.85
C ASP A 359 -16.69 -13.69 10.72
N THR A 360 -16.81 -12.96 9.61
CA THR A 360 -17.74 -13.27 8.52
C THR A 360 -17.07 -13.85 7.29
N ILE A 361 -15.81 -13.56 7.07
CA ILE A 361 -15.03 -14.02 5.90
C ILE A 361 -13.81 -14.81 6.39
N PRO A 362 -13.83 -16.15 6.29
CA PRO A 362 -12.72 -16.97 6.79
C PRO A 362 -11.37 -16.61 6.17
N GLY A 363 -10.35 -16.46 7.02
CA GLY A 363 -8.98 -16.17 6.60
C GLY A 363 -8.70 -14.71 6.22
N LEU A 364 -9.71 -13.85 6.20
CA LEU A 364 -9.51 -12.42 5.96
C LEU A 364 -8.94 -11.74 7.20
N VAL A 365 -7.86 -10.98 7.03
CA VAL A 365 -7.40 -10.02 8.02
C VAL A 365 -8.39 -8.85 8.06
N GLU A 366 -9.08 -8.66 9.18
CA GLU A 366 -9.97 -7.52 9.40
C GLU A 366 -9.17 -6.29 9.82
N THR A 367 -8.32 -6.45 10.85
CA THR A 367 -7.57 -5.35 11.48
C THR A 367 -6.12 -5.74 11.68
N SER A 368 -5.22 -4.84 11.34
CA SER A 368 -3.77 -4.99 11.54
C SER A 368 -3.09 -3.69 11.92
N ASN A 369 -1.88 -3.79 12.43
CA ASN A 369 -0.98 -2.66 12.64
C ASN A 369 0.43 -3.01 12.20
N ASN A 370 1.13 -2.05 11.62
CA ASN A 370 2.53 -2.15 11.26
C ASN A 370 3.34 -1.10 12.05
N LEU A 371 4.17 -1.53 12.99
CA LEU A 371 5.21 -0.67 13.54
C LEU A 371 6.28 -0.49 12.46
N ALA A 372 6.19 0.61 11.72
CA ALA A 372 6.82 0.75 10.41
C ALA A 372 8.20 1.40 10.45
N ILE A 373 8.36 2.47 11.23
CA ILE A 373 9.59 3.27 11.21
C ILE A 373 9.94 3.74 12.61
N VAL A 374 11.21 3.70 12.95
CA VAL A 374 11.78 4.35 14.15
C VAL A 374 13.00 5.15 13.74
N ARG A 375 13.09 6.42 14.18
CA ARG A 375 14.22 7.31 13.91
C ARG A 375 14.57 8.11 15.18
N THR A 376 15.76 7.89 15.68
CA THR A 376 16.34 8.73 16.73
C THR A 376 16.82 10.06 16.13
N ARG A 377 16.42 11.15 16.77
CA ARG A 377 16.86 12.52 16.49
C ARG A 377 17.51 13.12 17.72
N GLU A 378 17.98 14.36 17.61
CA GLU A 378 18.70 15.04 18.72
C GLU A 378 17.85 15.18 19.98
N ASP A 379 16.57 15.53 19.85
CA ASP A 379 15.68 15.85 20.97
C ASP A 379 14.49 14.87 21.11
N GLU A 380 14.34 13.96 20.16
CA GLU A 380 13.18 13.08 20.09
C GLU A 380 13.47 11.76 19.38
N VAL A 381 12.69 10.72 19.68
CA VAL A 381 12.55 9.54 18.83
C VAL A 381 11.19 9.62 18.14
N LYS A 382 11.21 9.60 16.81
CA LYS A 382 10.00 9.51 15.99
C LYS A 382 9.70 8.07 15.62
N ILE A 383 8.46 7.66 15.84
CA ILE A 383 7.96 6.33 15.53
C ILE A 383 6.75 6.51 14.63
N LEU A 384 6.70 5.76 13.54
CA LEU A 384 5.55 5.70 12.66
C LEU A 384 4.92 4.30 12.75
N SER A 385 3.63 4.29 13.01
CA SER A 385 2.80 3.09 13.08
C SER A 385 1.64 3.25 12.09
N SER A 386 1.38 2.23 11.27
CA SER A 386 0.35 2.26 10.22
C SER A 386 -0.74 1.23 10.54
N GLN A 387 -1.96 1.70 10.74
CA GLN A 387 -3.14 0.93 11.08
C GLN A 387 -3.98 0.66 9.83
N ARG A 388 -4.58 -0.53 9.75
CA ARG A 388 -5.53 -0.88 8.71
C ARG A 388 -6.69 -1.67 9.29
N SER A 389 -7.91 -1.41 8.81
CA SER A 389 -9.09 -2.23 9.12
C SER A 389 -10.14 -2.11 8.02
N SER A 390 -10.84 -3.21 7.71
CA SER A 390 -12.03 -3.18 6.86
C SER A 390 -13.29 -2.70 7.61
N VAL A 391 -13.18 -2.42 8.93
CA VAL A 391 -14.26 -1.92 9.79
C VAL A 391 -13.79 -0.65 10.49
N MET A 392 -14.44 0.50 10.22
CA MET A 392 -13.96 1.81 10.69
C MET A 392 -13.88 1.88 12.23
N SER A 393 -14.86 1.37 12.96
CA SER A 393 -14.81 1.36 14.44
C SER A 393 -13.65 0.53 15.00
N ARG A 394 -13.16 -0.47 14.26
CA ARG A 394 -11.97 -1.25 14.61
C ARG A 394 -10.68 -0.52 14.25
N LEU A 395 -10.70 0.28 13.18
CA LEU A 395 -9.59 1.19 12.87
C LEU A 395 -9.40 2.19 14.01
N ASP A 396 -10.49 2.77 14.52
CA ASP A 396 -10.48 3.68 15.67
C ASP A 396 -9.96 2.97 16.93
N GLU A 397 -10.38 1.72 17.19
CA GLU A 397 -9.92 0.93 18.32
C GLU A 397 -8.40 0.73 18.30
N ILE A 398 -7.84 0.26 17.19
CA ILE A 398 -6.41 -0.02 17.09
C ILE A 398 -5.58 1.28 17.14
N THR A 399 -6.08 2.37 16.56
CA THR A 399 -5.48 3.70 16.63
C THR A 399 -5.47 4.22 18.08
N GLY A 400 -6.58 4.07 18.80
CA GLY A 400 -6.69 4.42 20.23
C GLY A 400 -5.72 3.62 21.13
N LYS A 401 -5.39 2.37 20.77
CA LYS A 401 -4.36 1.60 21.47
C LYS A 401 -2.97 2.18 21.26
N VAL A 402 -2.63 2.57 20.02
CA VAL A 402 -1.36 3.24 19.73
C VAL A 402 -1.24 4.54 20.53
N GLU A 403 -2.30 5.34 20.58
CA GLU A 403 -2.34 6.57 21.39
C GLU A 403 -2.17 6.29 22.88
N THR A 404 -2.83 5.24 23.38
CA THR A 404 -2.76 4.85 24.80
C THR A 404 -1.33 4.45 25.20
N VAL A 405 -0.67 3.60 24.40
CA VAL A 405 0.72 3.18 24.64
C VAL A 405 1.65 4.40 24.62
N ALA A 406 1.49 5.30 23.64
CA ALA A 406 2.26 6.52 23.56
C ALA A 406 2.09 7.39 24.83
N LYS A 407 0.86 7.63 25.29
CA LYS A 407 0.57 8.39 26.51
C LYS A 407 1.18 7.77 27.76
N LEU A 408 1.08 6.46 27.93
CA LEU A 408 1.67 5.76 29.08
C LEU A 408 3.19 5.92 29.13
N ALA A 409 3.85 6.02 27.98
CA ALA A 409 5.29 6.27 27.89
C ALA A 409 5.66 7.77 27.94
N GLY A 410 4.72 8.68 28.15
CA GLY A 410 4.97 10.12 28.12
C GLY A 410 5.32 10.65 26.72
N ALA A 411 4.93 9.94 25.67
CA ALA A 411 5.06 10.35 24.28
C ALA A 411 3.76 11.00 23.77
N ARG A 412 3.86 11.77 22.70
CA ARG A 412 2.72 12.36 21.98
C ARG A 412 2.43 11.52 20.74
N ALA A 413 1.18 11.19 20.50
CA ALA A 413 0.70 10.61 19.26
C ALA A 413 -0.09 11.66 18.45
N GLU A 414 0.18 11.70 17.15
CA GLU A 414 -0.57 12.50 16.16
C GLU A 414 -1.02 11.55 15.06
N HIS A 415 -2.30 11.65 14.69
CA HIS A 415 -2.87 10.82 13.63
C HIS A 415 -2.96 11.64 12.35
N GLU A 416 -2.38 11.12 11.27
CA GLU A 416 -2.51 11.71 9.94
C GLU A 416 -3.93 11.46 9.41
N TYR A 417 -4.36 12.28 8.44
CA TYR A 417 -5.60 11.98 7.72
C TYR A 417 -5.45 10.63 7.03
N GLY A 418 -6.40 9.74 7.31
CA GLY A 418 -6.46 8.41 6.72
C GLY A 418 -7.41 8.35 5.54
N TYR A 419 -7.63 7.16 5.04
CA TYR A 419 -8.67 6.88 4.05
C TYR A 419 -9.66 5.86 4.62
N PRO A 420 -10.96 5.97 4.25
CA PRO A 420 -12.00 5.12 4.80
C PRO A 420 -11.95 3.70 4.25
N ALA A 421 -12.51 2.75 5.01
CA ALA A 421 -12.77 1.40 4.54
C ALA A 421 -13.98 1.37 3.59
N TRP A 422 -13.99 0.37 2.74
CA TRP A 422 -15.18 -0.13 2.08
C TRP A 422 -15.59 -1.42 2.79
N GLU A 423 -16.60 -1.31 3.66
CA GLU A 423 -17.09 -2.47 4.44
C GLU A 423 -17.77 -3.49 3.50
N PRO A 424 -17.42 -4.78 3.58
CA PRO A 424 -17.96 -5.77 2.68
C PRO A 424 -19.44 -6.08 2.98
N ASP A 425 -20.32 -5.98 1.97
CA ASP A 425 -21.70 -6.48 2.03
C ASP A 425 -21.88 -7.72 1.16
N LEU A 426 -21.83 -8.90 1.77
CA LEU A 426 -22.02 -10.18 1.09
C LEU A 426 -23.48 -10.44 0.66
N ARG A 427 -24.42 -9.55 1.03
CA ARG A 427 -25.85 -9.64 0.69
C ARG A 427 -26.25 -8.65 -0.40
N SER A 428 -25.28 -7.87 -0.93
CA SER A 428 -25.53 -6.90 -1.99
C SER A 428 -26.24 -7.52 -3.20
N GLY A 429 -27.21 -6.79 -3.75
CA GLY A 429 -27.91 -7.15 -4.98
C GLY A 429 -26.97 -7.16 -6.17
N LEU A 430 -26.03 -6.20 -6.22
CA LEU A 430 -24.99 -6.14 -7.25
C LEU A 430 -24.09 -7.38 -7.22
N LEU A 431 -23.62 -7.80 -6.04
CA LEU A 431 -22.82 -9.02 -5.91
C LEU A 431 -23.54 -10.24 -6.45
N THR A 432 -24.83 -10.38 -6.14
CA THR A 432 -25.65 -11.49 -6.63
C THR A 432 -25.72 -11.49 -8.16
N LYS A 433 -25.98 -10.32 -8.78
CA LYS A 433 -26.00 -10.17 -10.23
C LYS A 433 -24.63 -10.46 -10.86
N CYS A 434 -23.54 -9.96 -10.26
CA CYS A 434 -22.20 -10.22 -10.77
C CYS A 434 -21.83 -11.71 -10.73
N ARG A 435 -22.16 -12.42 -9.63
CA ARG A 435 -21.95 -13.88 -9.56
C ARG A 435 -22.72 -14.62 -10.65
N GLN A 436 -24.00 -14.28 -10.85
CA GLN A 436 -24.81 -14.90 -11.88
C GLN A 436 -24.24 -14.63 -13.28
N ALA A 437 -23.95 -13.37 -13.63
CA ALA A 437 -23.41 -13.00 -14.92
C ALA A 437 -22.04 -13.68 -15.19
N TYR A 438 -21.21 -13.83 -14.16
CA TYR A 438 -19.92 -14.51 -14.29
C TYR A 438 -20.11 -16.03 -14.49
N ALA A 439 -21.00 -16.64 -13.72
CA ALA A 439 -21.31 -18.08 -13.87
C ALA A 439 -21.95 -18.40 -15.22
N GLU A 440 -22.80 -17.54 -15.76
CA GLU A 440 -23.38 -17.68 -17.11
C GLU A 440 -22.31 -17.55 -18.20
N ALA A 441 -21.36 -16.62 -18.05
CA ALA A 441 -20.29 -16.42 -19.01
C ALA A 441 -19.28 -17.58 -19.03
N PHE A 442 -18.92 -18.14 -17.86
CA PHE A 442 -17.75 -19.02 -17.73
C PHE A 442 -18.05 -20.40 -17.13
N GLY A 443 -19.28 -20.69 -16.76
CA GLY A 443 -19.70 -21.99 -16.16
C GLY A 443 -19.10 -22.26 -14.78
N LYS A 444 -18.61 -21.23 -14.08
CA LYS A 444 -17.99 -21.30 -12.75
C LYS A 444 -18.27 -20.07 -11.94
N GLU A 445 -18.28 -20.20 -10.61
CA GLU A 445 -18.40 -19.07 -9.69
C GLU A 445 -17.10 -18.27 -9.64
N PRO A 446 -17.20 -16.93 -9.52
CA PRO A 446 -16.02 -16.09 -9.22
C PRO A 446 -15.62 -16.24 -7.76
N LYS A 447 -14.38 -15.94 -7.44
CA LYS A 447 -13.92 -15.85 -6.04
C LYS A 447 -14.31 -14.50 -5.46
N ILE A 448 -14.85 -14.50 -4.26
CA ILE A 448 -15.18 -13.29 -3.51
C ILE A 448 -13.99 -12.93 -2.61
N ARG A 449 -13.54 -11.68 -2.70
CA ARG A 449 -12.37 -11.19 -1.97
C ARG A 449 -12.64 -9.86 -1.29
N VAL A 450 -11.88 -9.61 -0.24
CA VAL A 450 -11.71 -8.31 0.39
C VAL A 450 -10.22 -8.02 0.45
N VAL A 451 -9.80 -6.85 0.03
CA VAL A 451 -8.38 -6.46 -0.01
C VAL A 451 -8.00 -5.74 1.27
N HIS A 452 -6.91 -6.16 1.90
CA HIS A 452 -6.39 -5.50 3.11
C HIS A 452 -5.45 -4.32 2.74
N ALA A 453 -5.84 -3.57 1.71
CA ALA A 453 -5.22 -2.33 1.24
C ALA A 453 -6.32 -1.32 0.89
N GLY A 454 -5.99 -0.06 0.61
CA GLY A 454 -6.95 0.94 0.16
C GLY A 454 -7.33 0.71 -1.30
N LEU A 455 -8.57 1.08 -1.64
CA LEU A 455 -9.07 1.23 -3.00
C LEU A 455 -9.93 2.50 -3.08
N GLU A 456 -10.03 3.11 -4.25
CA GLU A 456 -10.88 4.29 -4.46
C GLU A 456 -12.34 4.03 -4.11
N CYS A 457 -12.81 2.78 -4.20
CA CYS A 457 -14.14 2.37 -3.72
C CYS A 457 -14.42 2.79 -2.27
N GLY A 458 -13.43 2.68 -1.37
CA GLY A 458 -13.60 3.12 0.02
C GLY A 458 -13.87 4.62 0.11
N VAL A 459 -13.11 5.41 -0.62
CA VAL A 459 -13.24 6.86 -0.64
C VAL A 459 -14.53 7.30 -1.32
N ILE A 460 -14.83 6.76 -2.50
CA ILE A 460 -16.04 7.10 -3.26
C ILE A 460 -17.29 6.69 -2.47
N GLY A 461 -17.30 5.49 -1.90
CA GLY A 461 -18.41 4.99 -1.09
C GLY A 461 -18.67 5.82 0.16
N SER A 462 -17.64 6.41 0.77
CA SER A 462 -17.80 7.30 1.93
C SER A 462 -18.46 8.64 1.60
N LYS A 463 -18.44 9.05 0.33
CA LYS A 463 -19.03 10.30 -0.16
C LYS A 463 -20.41 10.13 -0.82
N CYS A 464 -20.71 8.92 -1.28
CA CYS A 464 -21.93 8.63 -2.04
C CYS A 464 -22.79 7.62 -1.27
N GLU A 465 -23.75 8.13 -0.51
CA GLU A 465 -24.69 7.25 0.22
C GLU A 465 -25.44 6.32 -0.73
N CYS A 466 -25.64 5.07 -0.32
CA CYS A 466 -26.38 4.04 -1.04
C CYS A 466 -25.81 3.64 -2.42
N ILE A 467 -24.52 3.82 -2.66
CA ILE A 467 -23.87 3.28 -3.86
C ILE A 467 -23.50 1.80 -3.65
N GLU A 468 -23.92 0.93 -4.57
CA GLU A 468 -23.42 -0.44 -4.61
C GLU A 468 -22.16 -0.51 -5.46
N MET A 469 -21.13 -1.19 -4.95
CA MET A 469 -19.82 -1.22 -5.60
C MET A 469 -19.30 -2.65 -5.72
N ILE A 470 -18.55 -2.90 -6.78
CA ILE A 470 -17.73 -4.09 -6.96
C ILE A 470 -16.46 -3.71 -7.72
N SER A 471 -15.32 -4.31 -7.32
CA SER A 471 -14.09 -4.18 -8.10
C SER A 471 -13.70 -5.52 -8.71
N PHE A 472 -13.27 -5.50 -9.96
CA PHE A 472 -12.74 -6.63 -10.71
C PHE A 472 -11.85 -6.11 -11.85
N GLY A 473 -11.05 -6.99 -12.45
CA GLY A 473 -10.17 -6.57 -13.54
C GLY A 473 -9.47 -7.73 -14.22
N PRO A 474 -8.66 -7.45 -15.23
CA PRO A 474 -7.81 -8.44 -15.88
C PRO A 474 -6.62 -8.82 -15.01
N THR A 475 -5.94 -9.92 -15.37
CA THR A 475 -4.75 -10.35 -14.65
C THR A 475 -3.55 -9.48 -14.99
N ILE A 476 -3.07 -8.74 -13.99
CA ILE A 476 -1.83 -7.95 -14.01
C ILE A 476 -0.85 -8.61 -13.03
N LYS A 477 0.42 -8.67 -13.39
CA LYS A 477 1.46 -9.19 -12.49
C LYS A 477 2.61 -8.21 -12.40
N ASP A 478 3.24 -8.21 -11.24
CA ASP A 478 4.36 -7.36 -10.89
C ASP A 478 4.05 -5.85 -11.08
N PRO A 479 2.83 -5.33 -10.66
CA PRO A 479 2.51 -3.92 -10.77
C PRO A 479 3.55 -3.07 -10.01
N HIS A 480 3.62 -1.78 -10.33
CA HIS A 480 4.57 -0.85 -9.71
C HIS A 480 6.05 -1.21 -9.88
N THR A 481 6.38 -2.04 -10.86
CA THR A 481 7.76 -2.42 -11.18
C THR A 481 8.02 -2.40 -12.69
N PRO A 482 9.30 -2.37 -13.12
CA PRO A 482 9.64 -2.51 -14.55
C PRO A 482 9.29 -3.88 -15.15
N ALA A 483 8.87 -4.85 -14.33
CA ALA A 483 8.42 -6.17 -14.76
C ALA A 483 6.89 -6.27 -14.93
N GLU A 484 6.17 -5.18 -14.73
CA GLU A 484 4.72 -5.12 -14.87
C GLU A 484 4.28 -5.64 -16.23
N ARG A 485 3.26 -6.52 -16.21
CA ARG A 485 2.71 -7.16 -17.39
C ARG A 485 1.25 -7.52 -17.22
N ILE A 486 0.49 -7.43 -18.29
CA ILE A 486 -0.91 -7.83 -18.34
C ILE A 486 -1.11 -9.10 -19.17
N PHE A 487 -1.95 -10.02 -18.68
CA PHE A 487 -2.30 -11.25 -19.36
C PHE A 487 -3.43 -11.01 -20.36
N ILE A 488 -3.11 -10.99 -21.64
CA ILE A 488 -4.03 -10.61 -22.74
C ILE A 488 -5.34 -11.42 -22.73
N PRO A 489 -5.35 -12.77 -22.52
CA PRO A 489 -6.60 -13.52 -22.50
C PRO A 489 -7.55 -13.13 -21.36
N SER A 490 -7.06 -12.53 -20.29
CA SER A 490 -7.91 -12.07 -19.17
C SER A 490 -8.72 -10.82 -19.53
N ILE A 491 -8.22 -9.97 -20.44
CA ILE A 491 -8.95 -8.80 -20.96
C ILE A 491 -10.23 -9.25 -21.67
N GLU A 492 -10.13 -10.31 -22.46
CA GLU A 492 -11.28 -10.90 -23.17
C GLU A 492 -12.36 -11.39 -22.20
N LYS A 493 -11.94 -12.03 -21.10
CA LYS A 493 -12.87 -12.49 -20.08
C LYS A 493 -13.55 -11.35 -19.35
N VAL A 494 -12.82 -10.29 -19.00
CA VAL A 494 -13.41 -9.09 -18.39
C VAL A 494 -14.42 -8.46 -19.34
N TRP A 495 -14.13 -8.38 -20.63
CA TRP A 495 -15.08 -7.89 -21.63
C TRP A 495 -16.38 -8.71 -21.64
N PHE A 496 -16.31 -10.03 -21.75
CA PHE A 496 -17.51 -10.89 -21.78
C PHE A 496 -18.28 -10.87 -20.48
N PHE A 497 -17.60 -10.78 -19.34
CA PHE A 497 -18.26 -10.60 -18.06
C PHE A 497 -19.04 -9.29 -18.01
N LEU A 498 -18.42 -8.17 -18.41
CA LEU A 498 -19.09 -6.86 -18.49
C LEU A 498 -20.28 -6.88 -19.44
N GLU A 499 -20.13 -7.43 -20.63
CA GLU A 499 -21.21 -7.54 -21.60
C GLU A 499 -22.43 -8.28 -21.03
N ASN A 500 -22.23 -9.43 -20.38
CA ASN A 500 -23.29 -10.19 -19.74
C ASN A 500 -23.92 -9.44 -18.56
N LEU A 501 -23.08 -8.81 -17.74
CA LEU A 501 -23.58 -8.05 -16.60
C LEU A 501 -24.42 -6.85 -17.04
N LEU A 502 -23.98 -6.08 -18.03
CA LEU A 502 -24.70 -4.92 -18.53
C LEU A 502 -26.04 -5.33 -19.17
N LYS A 503 -26.10 -6.41 -19.93
CA LYS A 503 -27.33 -6.97 -20.48
C LYS A 503 -28.37 -7.37 -19.43
N SER A 504 -27.93 -7.78 -18.23
CA SER A 504 -28.81 -8.20 -17.14
C SER A 504 -29.62 -7.07 -16.49
N TYR A 505 -29.39 -5.82 -16.88
CA TYR A 505 -30.08 -4.63 -16.38
C TYR A 505 -31.27 -4.15 -17.24
N ARG A 506 -31.66 -4.95 -18.22
CA ARG A 506 -32.82 -4.67 -19.09
C ARG A 506 -34.15 -4.68 -18.34
#